data_7ac5cc45c6b15b8172f098b6eed58d25
#
_entry.id   7ac5cc45c6b15b8172f098b6eed58d25
#
_cell.length_a   1.000
_cell.length_b   1.000
_cell.length_c   1.000
_cell.angle_alpha   90.00
_cell.angle_beta   90.00
_cell.angle_gamma   90.00
#
_symmetry.space_group_name_H-M   'P 1'
#
loop_
_entity.id
_entity.type
_entity.pdbx_description
1 polymer ?
#
loop_
_entity_poly.entity_id
_entity_poly.type
_entity_poly.pdbx_seq_one_letter_code
_entity_poly.pdbx_strand_id
1 'polypeptide(L)'
;MKLADNKATLSFSNGSPSVDLPVYEGSVGPNVVDIRKLYAQTGMFTYDPGFMSTAACQSAITYIDGDKGELLYRGYPIEQLATNCDYLETCHLLLYGELPNGDQKKDFVSRVKIGRAHV
;
A
#
# COMPACT_ATOMS: atom_id res chain seq x y z
N MET A 1 7.46 4.34 0.57
CA MET A 1 6.99 5.71 0.36
C MET A 1 8.16 6.66 0.61
N LYS A 2 8.44 7.56 -0.30
CA LYS A 2 9.58 8.50 -0.25
C LYS A 2 9.04 9.91 0.04
N LEU A 3 9.78 10.71 0.83
CA LEU A 3 9.45 12.13 0.99
C LEU A 3 9.69 12.84 -0.35
N ALA A 4 8.70 13.58 -0.82
CA ALA A 4 8.82 14.39 -2.03
C ALA A 4 9.65 15.66 -1.76
N ASP A 5 10.21 16.23 -2.82
CA ASP A 5 10.96 17.50 -2.72
C ASP A 5 10.04 18.71 -2.52
N ASN A 6 8.75 18.56 -2.84
CA ASN A 6 7.73 19.59 -2.66
C ASN A 6 6.94 19.37 -1.35
N LYS A 7 6.22 20.41 -0.94
CA LYS A 7 5.31 20.41 0.21
C LYS A 7 3.97 21.00 -0.19
N ALA A 8 2.92 20.61 0.51
CA ALA A 8 1.62 21.26 0.42
C ALA A 8 1.53 22.37 1.48
N THR A 9 0.99 23.52 1.13
CA THR A 9 0.77 24.62 2.08
C THR A 9 -0.72 24.86 2.23
N LEU A 10 -1.23 24.71 3.45
CA LEU A 10 -2.61 25.05 3.79
C LEU A 10 -2.65 26.49 4.31
N SER A 11 -3.40 27.36 3.64
CA SER A 11 -3.57 28.78 3.99
C SER A 11 -5.00 29.05 4.40
N PHE A 12 -5.18 30.00 5.33
CA PHE A 12 -6.49 30.37 5.86
C PHE A 12 -6.84 31.82 5.49
N SER A 13 -8.05 32.04 5.00
CA SER A 13 -8.55 33.37 4.61
C SER A 13 -8.72 34.35 5.77
N ASN A 14 -8.75 33.83 7.00
CA ASN A 14 -8.88 34.65 8.22
C ASN A 14 -7.55 35.25 8.72
N GLY A 15 -6.46 35.09 7.97
CA GLY A 15 -5.13 35.61 8.32
C GLY A 15 -4.35 34.73 9.33
N SER A 16 -4.86 33.58 9.71
CA SER A 16 -4.09 32.62 10.52
C SER A 16 -2.83 32.17 9.77
N PRO A 17 -1.75 31.82 10.49
CA PRO A 17 -0.53 31.34 9.86
C PRO A 17 -0.80 30.12 8.96
N SER A 18 -0.15 30.09 7.81
CA SER A 18 -0.18 28.94 6.93
C SER A 18 0.61 27.76 7.52
N VAL A 19 0.20 26.55 7.17
CA VAL A 19 0.81 25.31 7.64
C VAL A 19 1.39 24.55 6.45
N ASP A 20 2.67 24.20 6.56
CA ASP A 20 3.34 23.38 5.58
C ASP A 20 3.23 21.90 5.97
N LEU A 21 2.75 21.09 5.03
CA LEU A 21 2.50 19.67 5.20
C LEU A 21 3.43 18.88 4.26
N PRO A 22 4.12 17.84 4.76
CA PRO A 22 4.94 16.99 3.92
C PRO A 22 4.11 16.27 2.85
N VAL A 23 4.70 16.11 1.66
CA VAL A 23 4.15 15.28 0.60
C VAL A 23 4.98 14.02 0.46
N TYR A 24 4.32 12.88 0.35
CA TYR A 24 5.00 11.61 0.10
C TYR A 24 4.61 11.03 -1.25
N GLU A 25 5.59 10.43 -1.89
CA GLU A 25 5.45 9.69 -3.15
C GLU A 25 5.42 8.21 -2.87
N GLY A 26 4.44 7.51 -3.45
CA GLY A 26 4.43 6.05 -3.51
C GLY A 26 5.33 5.54 -4.63
N SER A 27 5.67 4.24 -4.59
CA SER A 27 6.31 3.58 -5.75
C SER A 27 5.35 3.52 -6.93
N VAL A 28 4.06 3.40 -6.65
CA VAL A 28 2.94 3.37 -7.58
C VAL A 28 1.80 4.16 -6.94
N GLY A 29 0.95 4.77 -7.75
CA GLY A 29 -0.21 5.52 -7.29
C GLY A 29 0.05 7.02 -7.05
N PRO A 30 -0.98 7.75 -6.62
CA PRO A 30 -0.90 9.19 -6.40
C PRO A 30 -0.04 9.55 -5.19
N ASN A 31 0.46 10.79 -5.20
CA ASN A 31 1.12 11.38 -4.05
C ASN A 31 0.13 11.64 -2.92
N VAL A 32 0.61 11.64 -1.68
CA VAL A 32 -0.21 11.88 -0.50
C VAL A 32 0.34 13.02 0.34
N VAL A 33 -0.57 13.83 0.92
CA VAL A 33 -0.23 14.89 1.89
C VAL A 33 -0.31 14.31 3.30
N ASP A 34 0.75 14.45 4.07
CA ASP A 34 0.79 13.99 5.46
C ASP A 34 0.12 14.99 6.40
N ILE A 35 -1.07 14.65 6.86
CA ILE A 35 -1.86 15.49 7.75
C ILE A 35 -1.72 15.15 9.24
N ARG A 36 -0.83 14.24 9.64
CA ARG A 36 -0.72 13.78 11.04
C ARG A 36 -0.47 14.91 12.05
N LYS A 37 0.20 15.98 11.63
CA LYS A 37 0.48 17.15 12.48
C LYS A 37 -0.55 18.27 12.34
N LEU A 38 -1.53 18.14 11.46
CA LEU A 38 -2.50 19.21 11.17
C LEU A 38 -3.26 19.66 12.42
N TYR A 39 -3.81 18.70 13.17
CA TYR A 39 -4.57 19.03 14.38
C TYR A 39 -3.70 19.76 15.43
N ALA A 40 -2.48 19.28 15.67
CA ALA A 40 -1.59 19.90 16.65
C ALA A 40 -1.19 21.34 16.29
N GLN A 41 -1.18 21.68 15.00
CA GLN A 41 -0.79 23.01 14.51
C GLN A 41 -1.97 23.96 14.34
N THR A 42 -3.18 23.44 14.12
CA THR A 42 -4.35 24.26 13.74
C THR A 42 -5.57 24.06 14.64
N GLY A 43 -5.63 23.01 15.44
CA GLY A 43 -6.81 22.59 16.17
C GLY A 43 -7.94 22.02 15.29
N MET A 44 -7.70 21.81 13.99
CA MET A 44 -8.70 21.34 13.04
C MET A 44 -8.45 19.91 12.58
N PHE A 45 -9.53 19.15 12.37
CA PHE A 45 -9.52 17.86 11.71
C PHE A 45 -9.91 17.99 10.24
N THR A 46 -9.49 17.05 9.42
CA THR A 46 -10.05 16.85 8.09
C THR A 46 -11.39 16.12 8.19
N TYR A 47 -12.28 16.37 7.25
CA TYR A 47 -13.57 15.69 7.15
C TYR A 47 -13.68 14.98 5.80
N ASP A 48 -13.59 13.67 5.82
CA ASP A 48 -13.66 12.81 4.63
C ASP A 48 -14.38 11.50 4.99
N PRO A 49 -15.72 11.51 5.12
CA PRO A 49 -16.50 10.33 5.47
C PRO A 49 -16.49 9.32 4.31
N GLY A 50 -15.84 8.20 4.48
CA GLY A 50 -15.69 7.18 3.45
C GLY A 50 -14.34 7.15 2.78
N PHE A 51 -13.40 7.99 3.23
CA PHE A 51 -12.01 7.99 2.77
C PHE A 51 -11.85 8.16 1.25
N MET A 52 -12.68 9.02 0.64
CA MET A 52 -12.68 9.25 -0.81
C MET A 52 -11.38 9.89 -1.32
N SER A 53 -10.73 10.68 -0.46
CA SER A 53 -9.48 11.38 -0.77
C SER A 53 -8.42 11.21 0.31
N THR A 54 -8.58 10.21 1.18
CA THR A 54 -7.69 10.00 2.33
C THR A 54 -6.98 8.65 2.21
N ALA A 55 -5.65 8.69 2.16
CA ALA A 55 -4.83 7.49 2.27
C ALA A 55 -4.75 7.04 3.74
N ALA A 56 -5.48 5.98 4.09
CA ALA A 56 -5.60 5.50 5.45
C ALA A 56 -4.38 4.71 5.94
N CYS A 57 -3.62 4.08 5.02
CA CYS A 57 -2.44 3.26 5.35
C CYS A 57 -1.46 3.22 4.20
N GLN A 58 -0.26 2.72 4.49
CA GLN A 58 0.76 2.37 3.51
C GLN A 58 0.79 0.84 3.35
N SER A 59 0.77 0.36 2.10
CA SER A 59 0.93 -1.05 1.79
C SER A 59 2.08 -1.25 0.80
N ALA A 60 2.87 -2.30 1.00
CA ALA A 60 3.85 -2.80 0.04
C ALA A 60 3.41 -4.14 -0.58
N ILE A 61 2.17 -4.56 -0.32
CA ILE A 61 1.66 -5.88 -0.70
C ILE A 61 0.79 -5.79 -1.94
N THR A 62 -0.17 -4.86 -1.95
CA THR A 62 -1.18 -4.75 -3.00
C THR A 62 -1.29 -3.33 -3.50
N TYR A 63 -1.40 -3.17 -4.80
CA TYR A 63 -1.81 -1.93 -5.46
C TYR A 63 -3.05 -2.20 -6.29
N ILE A 64 -4.04 -1.30 -6.20
CA ILE A 64 -5.28 -1.37 -6.99
C ILE A 64 -5.54 0.01 -7.59
N ASP A 65 -5.75 0.04 -8.89
CA ASP A 65 -6.28 1.19 -9.63
C ASP A 65 -7.60 0.75 -10.29
N GLY A 66 -8.71 1.09 -9.65
CA GLY A 66 -10.04 0.69 -10.12
C GLY A 66 -10.44 1.36 -11.43
N ASP A 67 -9.96 2.58 -11.69
CA ASP A 67 -10.27 3.31 -12.92
C ASP A 67 -9.56 2.70 -14.13
N LYS A 68 -8.34 2.22 -13.93
CA LYS A 68 -7.57 1.53 -14.98
C LYS A 68 -7.80 0.03 -15.01
N GLY A 69 -8.42 -0.55 -13.98
CA GLY A 69 -8.58 -2.00 -13.85
C GLY A 69 -7.25 -2.70 -13.56
N GLU A 70 -6.33 -2.05 -12.86
CA GLU A 70 -5.00 -2.59 -12.55
C GLU A 70 -4.96 -3.15 -11.13
N LEU A 71 -4.48 -4.38 -10.98
CA LEU A 71 -4.22 -5.03 -9.69
C LEU A 71 -2.82 -5.64 -9.70
N LEU A 72 -2.00 -5.23 -8.74
CA LEU A 72 -0.66 -5.77 -8.55
C LEU A 72 -0.52 -6.40 -7.16
N TYR A 73 0.09 -7.59 -7.11
CA TYR A 73 0.57 -8.21 -5.87
C TYR A 73 2.09 -8.17 -5.82
N ARG A 74 2.65 -7.43 -4.85
CA ARG A 74 4.10 -7.21 -4.73
C ARG A 74 4.75 -6.70 -6.03
N GLY A 75 3.98 -5.96 -6.86
CA GLY A 75 4.41 -5.46 -8.17
C GLY A 75 4.17 -6.40 -9.35
N TYR A 76 3.67 -7.61 -9.11
CA TYR A 76 3.32 -8.56 -10.18
C TYR A 76 1.86 -8.36 -10.61
N PRO A 77 1.58 -8.18 -11.92
CA PRO A 77 0.21 -8.07 -12.42
C PRO A 77 -0.60 -9.34 -12.14
N ILE A 78 -1.87 -9.16 -11.73
CA ILE A 78 -2.73 -10.29 -11.36
C ILE A 78 -2.93 -11.28 -12.50
N GLU A 79 -2.98 -10.82 -13.73
CA GLU A 79 -3.15 -11.67 -14.93
C GLU A 79 -1.98 -12.65 -15.09
N GLN A 80 -0.75 -12.21 -14.77
CA GLN A 80 0.43 -13.06 -14.82
C GLN A 80 0.39 -14.12 -13.71
N LEU A 81 0.00 -13.72 -12.51
CA LEU A 81 -0.11 -14.64 -11.38
C LEU A 81 -1.22 -15.68 -11.61
N ALA A 82 -2.38 -15.25 -12.10
CA ALA A 82 -3.51 -16.13 -12.38
C ALA A 82 -3.21 -17.18 -13.46
N THR A 83 -2.36 -16.83 -14.42
CA THR A 83 -2.02 -17.71 -15.53
C THR A 83 -0.85 -18.64 -15.21
N ASN A 84 0.17 -18.15 -14.48
CA ASN A 84 1.46 -18.82 -14.36
C ASN A 84 1.76 -19.37 -12.96
N CYS A 85 1.00 -18.98 -11.94
CA CYS A 85 1.26 -19.34 -10.54
C CYS A 85 0.12 -20.16 -9.95
N ASP A 86 0.45 -21.06 -9.03
CA ASP A 86 -0.54 -21.73 -8.19
C ASP A 86 -0.83 -20.91 -6.91
N TYR A 87 -1.83 -21.36 -6.15
CA TYR A 87 -2.24 -20.70 -4.90
C TYR A 87 -1.10 -20.55 -3.88
N LEU A 88 -0.27 -21.58 -3.71
CA LEU A 88 0.82 -21.56 -2.73
C LEU A 88 1.99 -20.68 -3.17
N GLU A 89 2.26 -20.58 -4.46
CA GLU A 89 3.22 -19.62 -5.00
C GLU A 89 2.77 -18.17 -4.75
N THR A 90 1.49 -17.89 -4.95
CA THR A 90 0.90 -16.58 -4.63
C THR A 90 0.95 -16.29 -3.13
N CYS A 91 0.68 -17.27 -2.27
CA CYS A 91 0.85 -17.12 -0.83
C CYS A 91 2.29 -16.79 -0.44
N HIS A 92 3.27 -17.49 -1.04
CA HIS A 92 4.69 -17.21 -0.82
C HIS A 92 5.05 -15.79 -1.24
N LEU A 93 4.60 -15.35 -2.42
CA LEU A 93 4.82 -13.99 -2.91
C LEU A 93 4.30 -12.94 -1.92
N LEU A 94 3.07 -13.09 -1.44
CA LEU A 94 2.47 -12.13 -0.52
C LEU A 94 3.20 -12.07 0.83
N LEU A 95 3.66 -13.21 1.34
CA LEU A 95 4.34 -13.32 2.64
C LEU A 95 5.79 -12.83 2.56
N TYR A 96 6.52 -13.24 1.53
CA TYR A 96 7.97 -13.03 1.44
C TYR A 96 8.39 -11.95 0.43
N GLY A 97 7.49 -11.48 -0.42
CA GLY A 97 7.73 -10.40 -1.36
C GLY A 97 8.25 -10.81 -2.73
N GLU A 98 8.59 -12.09 -2.91
CA GLU A 98 9.14 -12.64 -4.14
C GLU A 98 8.50 -14.00 -4.47
N LEU A 99 8.40 -14.32 -5.75
CA LEU A 99 7.98 -15.65 -6.19
C LEU A 99 9.02 -16.70 -5.79
N PRO A 100 8.59 -17.90 -5.33
CA PRO A 100 9.53 -18.92 -4.90
C PRO A 100 10.25 -19.54 -6.11
N ASN A 101 11.54 -19.82 -5.95
CA ASN A 101 12.21 -20.77 -6.83
C ASN A 101 11.75 -22.21 -6.52
N GLY A 102 12.22 -23.20 -7.32
CA GLY A 102 11.78 -24.58 -7.21
C GLY A 102 12.01 -25.20 -5.81
N ASP A 103 13.12 -24.89 -5.16
CA ASP A 103 13.44 -25.42 -3.82
C ASP A 103 12.66 -24.72 -2.71
N GLN A 104 12.51 -23.39 -2.81
CA GLN A 104 11.66 -22.62 -1.91
C GLN A 104 10.20 -23.06 -2.00
N LYS A 105 9.70 -23.34 -3.21
CA LYS A 105 8.33 -23.86 -3.40
C LYS A 105 8.16 -25.22 -2.71
N LYS A 106 9.10 -26.15 -2.90
CA LYS A 106 9.04 -27.47 -2.27
C LYS A 106 9.03 -27.37 -0.74
N ASP A 107 9.92 -26.55 -0.16
CA ASP A 107 9.99 -26.34 1.29
C ASP A 107 8.69 -25.70 1.81
N PHE A 108 8.21 -24.63 1.18
CA PHE A 108 6.97 -23.95 1.58
C PHE A 108 5.76 -24.87 1.52
N VAL A 109 5.58 -25.62 0.42
CA VAL A 109 4.49 -26.60 0.28
C VAL A 109 4.58 -27.69 1.33
N SER A 110 5.77 -28.19 1.65
CA SER A 110 5.99 -29.18 2.70
C SER A 110 5.54 -28.66 4.05
N ARG A 111 5.95 -27.45 4.44
CA ARG A 111 5.55 -26.84 5.72
C ARG A 111 4.04 -26.64 5.83
N VAL A 112 3.40 -26.18 4.79
CA VAL A 112 1.94 -25.97 4.78
C VAL A 112 1.17 -27.31 4.87
N LYS A 113 1.69 -28.36 4.26
CA LYS A 113 1.07 -29.69 4.26
C LYS A 113 1.27 -30.46 5.57
N ILE A 114 2.32 -30.20 6.34
CA ILE A 114 2.58 -30.87 7.64
C ILE A 114 1.41 -30.70 8.60
N GLY A 115 0.72 -29.56 8.63
CA GLY A 115 -0.44 -29.32 9.47
C GLY A 115 -1.66 -30.19 9.17
N ARG A 116 -1.68 -30.94 8.07
CA ARG A 116 -2.76 -31.91 7.73
C ARG A 116 -2.56 -33.32 8.26
N ALA A 117 -1.41 -33.65 8.81
CA ALA A 117 -1.08 -34.99 9.28
C ALA A 117 -1.57 -35.29 10.71
N HIS A 118 -2.26 -34.37 11.38
CA HIS A 118 -2.77 -34.51 12.73
C HIS A 118 -4.30 -34.34 12.80
N VAL A 119 -5.02 -35.03 11.95
CA VAL A 119 -6.48 -35.24 12.11
C VAL A 119 -6.75 -36.72 12.14
#